data_c691ffb64284e1a845e345613bd04ace
#
_entry.id   c691ffb64284e1a845e345613bd04ace
#
_cell.length_a   1.000
_cell.length_b   1.000
_cell.length_c   1.000
_cell.angle_alpha   90.00
_cell.angle_beta   90.00
_cell.angle_gamma   90.00
#
_symmetry.space_group_name_H-M   'P 1'
#
loop_
_entity.id
_entity.type
_entity.pdbx_description
1 polymer ?
#
loop_
_entity_poly.entity_id
_entity_poly.type
_entity_poly.pdbx_seq_one_letter_code
_entity_poly.pdbx_strand_id
1 'polypeptide(L)'
;MMAQYKKRLYLGIVLSMINNILGIVPIVCGVWVIKTILDDINGSTVLNQNFVFMLIGIIVGTILLRWLLAYIRATKQDSIAHEVTSTERLKIGDILKRVSLGFLQRKNMGELTTAITTDLAFFEIQAMNVINNIVDSYIFLLITIVFLLFFSPALGISALIAVIISSIGLQLIEHQSRKNSPIRQESINEMADEIVQYVRGMAVVKSFKQEGVASEGLYKAYKKSKDINIRMEKNFAPCDALHCFGLYMGTSAITILTALMALHGTMELPIALMLIVYSYVM
;
A
#
# COMPACT_ATOMS: atom_id res chain seq x y z
N MET A 1 -22.45 12.95 3.18
CA MET A 1 -21.63 12.34 4.25
C MET A 1 -20.14 12.68 4.15
N MET A 2 -19.46 12.46 3.04
CA MET A 2 -18.03 12.79 2.91
C MET A 2 -17.66 14.29 3.00
N ALA A 3 -18.62 15.20 2.82
CA ALA A 3 -18.31 16.65 2.80
C ALA A 3 -17.75 17.17 4.13
N GLN A 4 -18.20 16.64 5.27
CA GLN A 4 -17.75 17.03 6.60
C GLN A 4 -16.32 16.56 6.93
N TYR A 5 -15.85 15.48 6.28
CA TYR A 5 -14.51 14.91 6.49
C TYR A 5 -13.46 15.45 5.51
N LYS A 6 -13.88 16.17 4.44
CA LYS A 6 -12.97 16.68 3.40
C LYS A 6 -11.78 17.45 3.97
N LYS A 7 -12.03 18.36 4.92
CA LYS A 7 -10.96 19.17 5.53
C LYS A 7 -9.92 18.30 6.24
N ARG A 8 -10.35 17.25 6.94
CA ARG A 8 -9.46 16.33 7.67
C ARG A 8 -8.67 15.43 6.70
N LEU A 9 -9.29 15.00 5.59
CA LEU A 9 -8.61 14.28 4.53
C LEU A 9 -7.54 15.13 3.85
N TYR A 10 -7.87 16.38 3.46
CA TYR A 10 -6.87 17.30 2.90
C TYR A 10 -5.71 17.60 3.86
N LEU A 11 -6.02 17.78 5.15
CA LEU A 11 -4.99 17.95 6.17
C LEU A 11 -4.06 16.72 6.22
N GLY A 12 -4.62 15.51 6.17
CA GLY A 12 -3.83 14.29 6.12
C GLY A 12 -2.93 14.21 4.88
N ILE A 13 -3.43 14.58 3.70
CA ILE A 13 -2.65 14.63 2.45
C ILE A 13 -1.47 15.61 2.59
N VAL A 14 -1.72 16.81 3.13
CA VAL A 14 -0.66 17.81 3.36
C VAL A 14 0.37 17.31 4.36
N LEU A 15 -0.06 16.67 5.45
CA LEU A 15 0.85 16.08 6.44
C LEU A 15 1.70 14.95 5.81
N SER A 16 1.12 14.14 4.93
CA SER A 16 1.84 13.13 4.17
C SER A 16 2.89 13.73 3.24
N MET A 17 2.54 14.80 2.50
CA MET A 17 3.53 15.52 1.68
C MET A 17 4.72 16.00 2.49
N ILE A 18 4.45 16.67 3.60
CA ILE A 18 5.53 17.18 4.49
C ILE A 18 6.36 16.01 5.03
N ASN A 19 5.70 14.95 5.49
CA ASN A 19 6.39 13.77 6.02
C ASN A 19 7.29 13.09 4.98
N ASN A 20 6.86 12.98 3.72
CA ASN A 20 7.65 12.43 2.63
C ASN A 20 8.85 13.32 2.27
N ILE A 21 8.67 14.65 2.22
CA ILE A 21 9.77 15.60 2.00
C ILE A 21 10.80 15.50 3.13
N LEU A 22 10.36 15.44 4.39
CA LEU A 22 11.25 15.27 5.54
C LEU A 22 12.00 13.93 5.50
N GLY A 23 11.46 12.92 4.82
CA GLY A 23 12.13 11.64 4.60
C GLY A 23 13.42 11.74 3.79
N ILE A 24 13.61 12.80 3.00
CA ILE A 24 14.83 13.04 2.21
C ILE A 24 15.95 13.61 3.09
N VAL A 25 15.63 14.29 4.18
CA VAL A 25 16.62 14.98 5.03
C VAL A 25 17.74 14.07 5.53
N PRO A 26 17.48 12.88 6.10
CA PRO A 26 18.54 11.97 6.53
C PRO A 26 19.47 11.55 5.39
N ILE A 27 18.95 11.41 4.17
CA ILE A 27 19.73 11.04 2.96
C ILE A 27 20.66 12.19 2.61
N VAL A 28 20.18 13.43 2.60
CA VAL A 28 20.98 14.63 2.36
C VAL A 28 22.07 14.79 3.44
N CYS A 29 21.75 14.54 4.71
CA CYS A 29 22.74 14.53 5.80
C CYS A 29 23.84 13.48 5.55
N GLY A 30 23.47 12.29 5.03
CA GLY A 30 24.44 11.27 4.64
C GLY A 30 25.42 11.75 3.56
N VAL A 31 24.94 12.52 2.56
CA VAL A 31 25.79 13.14 1.53
C VAL A 31 26.79 14.11 2.14
N TRP A 32 26.33 14.96 3.05
CA TRP A 32 27.22 15.90 3.73
C TRP A 32 28.32 15.18 4.52
N VAL A 33 27.99 14.07 5.18
CA VAL A 33 29.00 13.23 5.85
C VAL A 33 30.01 12.71 4.85
N ILE A 34 29.56 12.09 3.75
CA ILE A 34 30.44 11.52 2.71
C ILE A 34 31.33 12.62 2.12
N LYS A 35 30.75 13.78 1.78
CA LYS A 35 31.50 14.92 1.25
C LYS A 35 32.57 15.38 2.21
N THR A 36 32.25 15.57 3.48
CA THR A 36 33.22 16.03 4.49
C THR A 36 34.34 15.00 4.72
N ILE A 37 34.02 13.70 4.68
CA ILE A 37 35.06 12.64 4.77
C ILE A 37 36.00 12.69 3.58
N LEU A 38 35.49 12.86 2.36
CA LEU A 38 36.31 12.95 1.15
C LEU A 38 37.19 14.20 1.15
N ASP A 39 36.65 15.32 1.63
CA ASP A 39 37.39 16.59 1.76
C ASP A 39 38.49 16.50 2.83
N ASP A 40 38.26 15.77 3.92
CA ASP A 40 39.28 15.49 4.96
C ASP A 40 40.42 14.60 4.43
N ILE A 41 40.07 13.53 3.67
CA ILE A 41 41.05 12.65 3.01
C ILE A 41 41.92 13.46 2.03
N ASN A 42 41.33 14.44 1.33
CA ASN A 42 42.05 15.32 0.40
C ASN A 42 42.83 16.45 1.10
N GLY A 43 42.77 16.51 2.44
CA GLY A 43 43.50 17.53 3.24
C GLY A 43 42.86 18.93 3.19
N SER A 44 41.61 19.06 2.68
CA SER A 44 40.95 20.36 2.50
C SER A 44 40.22 20.83 3.73
N THR A 45 39.74 19.91 4.59
CA THR A 45 38.98 20.21 5.83
C THR A 45 39.26 19.17 6.89
N VAL A 46 39.18 19.54 8.18
CA VAL A 46 39.30 18.61 9.30
C VAL A 46 37.90 18.27 9.81
N LEU A 47 37.62 16.98 9.96
CA LEU A 47 36.40 16.48 10.57
C LEU A 47 36.24 17.08 11.98
N ASN A 48 35.28 18.01 12.15
CA ASN A 48 35.01 18.63 13.41
C ASN A 48 33.91 17.89 14.16
N GLN A 49 34.14 17.56 15.44
CA GLN A 49 33.17 16.89 16.31
C GLN A 49 31.85 17.70 16.40
N ASN A 50 31.88 19.01 16.37
CA ASN A 50 30.70 19.87 16.38
C ASN A 50 29.83 19.68 15.13
N PHE A 51 30.43 19.41 13.96
CA PHE A 51 29.68 19.09 12.73
C PHE A 51 28.90 17.79 12.86
N VAL A 52 29.49 16.76 13.44
CA VAL A 52 28.82 15.46 13.70
C VAL A 52 27.64 15.64 14.64
N PHE A 53 27.81 16.39 15.76
CA PHE A 53 26.71 16.67 16.69
C PHE A 53 25.59 17.50 16.04
N MET A 54 25.92 18.44 15.17
CA MET A 54 24.91 19.20 14.41
C MET A 54 24.09 18.27 13.50
N LEU A 55 24.72 17.35 12.76
CA LEU A 55 24.00 16.40 11.90
C LEU A 55 23.12 15.45 12.70
N ILE A 56 23.62 14.92 13.82
CA ILE A 56 22.83 14.10 14.74
C ILE A 56 21.60 14.89 15.22
N GLY A 57 21.78 16.16 15.60
CA GLY A 57 20.69 17.04 16.02
C GLY A 57 19.64 17.24 14.92
N ILE A 58 20.06 17.44 13.68
CA ILE A 58 19.14 17.57 12.51
C ILE A 58 18.36 16.26 12.29
N ILE A 59 19.04 15.12 12.31
CA ILE A 59 18.41 13.81 12.11
C ILE A 59 17.41 13.52 13.23
N VAL A 60 17.80 13.70 14.49
CA VAL A 60 16.90 13.48 15.64
C VAL A 60 15.71 14.45 15.60
N GLY A 61 15.95 15.73 15.30
CA GLY A 61 14.88 16.72 15.13
C GLY A 61 13.91 16.34 14.02
N THR A 62 14.42 15.84 12.88
CA THR A 62 13.61 15.35 11.76
C THR A 62 12.76 14.14 12.16
N ILE A 63 13.34 13.18 12.89
CA ILE A 63 12.63 12.00 13.38
C ILE A 63 11.49 12.40 14.31
N LEU A 64 11.75 13.29 15.27
CA LEU A 64 10.75 13.79 16.21
C LEU A 64 9.61 14.53 15.48
N LEU A 65 9.97 15.36 14.51
CA LEU A 65 8.97 16.08 13.70
C LEU A 65 8.12 15.12 12.89
N ARG A 66 8.72 14.14 12.22
CA ARG A 66 8.00 13.10 11.48
C ARG A 66 7.08 12.28 12.38
N TRP A 67 7.53 11.94 13.57
CA TRP A 67 6.69 11.25 14.56
C TRP A 67 5.49 12.11 14.96
N LEU A 68 5.68 13.41 15.21
CA LEU A 68 4.59 14.33 15.53
C LEU A 68 3.58 14.44 14.39
N LEU A 69 4.05 14.58 13.14
CA LEU A 69 3.19 14.65 11.96
C LEU A 69 2.38 13.36 11.77
N ALA A 70 3.03 12.20 11.94
CA ALA A 70 2.37 10.90 11.88
C ALA A 70 1.30 10.75 12.98
N TYR A 71 1.59 11.19 14.21
CA TYR A 71 0.62 11.20 15.31
C TYR A 71 -0.60 12.09 15.01
N ILE A 72 -0.38 13.31 14.50
CA ILE A 72 -1.47 14.23 14.12
C ILE A 72 -2.31 13.61 12.99
N ARG A 73 -1.67 12.98 11.99
CA ARG A 73 -2.35 12.31 10.90
C ARG A 73 -3.21 11.16 11.42
N ALA A 74 -2.65 10.26 12.21
CA ALA A 74 -3.37 9.12 12.76
C ALA A 74 -4.60 9.58 13.57
N THR A 75 -4.45 10.58 14.42
CA THR A 75 -5.57 11.06 15.25
C THR A 75 -6.64 11.84 14.48
N LYS A 76 -6.28 12.52 13.38
CA LYS A 76 -7.25 13.35 12.62
C LYS A 76 -7.80 12.68 11.39
N GLN A 77 -6.98 11.93 10.66
CA GLN A 77 -7.38 11.32 9.38
C GLN A 77 -7.82 9.86 9.57
N ASP A 78 -7.03 9.02 10.23
CA ASP A 78 -7.34 7.60 10.32
C ASP A 78 -8.57 7.32 11.18
N SER A 79 -8.85 8.17 12.17
CA SER A 79 -10.07 8.12 12.97
C SER A 79 -11.37 8.35 12.16
N ILE A 80 -11.29 8.87 10.92
CA ILE A 80 -12.46 9.06 10.03
C ILE A 80 -13.15 7.73 9.74
N ALA A 81 -12.39 6.66 9.51
CA ALA A 81 -12.98 5.34 9.23
C ALA A 81 -13.86 4.86 10.40
N HIS A 82 -13.36 4.98 11.63
CA HIS A 82 -14.08 4.62 12.84
C HIS A 82 -15.34 5.46 13.03
N GLU A 83 -15.28 6.78 12.80
CA GLU A 83 -16.43 7.68 12.89
C GLU A 83 -17.51 7.33 11.84
N VAL A 84 -17.09 7.09 10.59
CA VAL A 84 -18.00 6.71 9.50
C VAL A 84 -18.67 5.38 9.81
N THR A 85 -17.91 4.36 10.18
CA THR A 85 -18.43 3.02 10.46
C THR A 85 -19.36 3.02 11.67
N SER A 86 -19.01 3.74 12.74
CA SER A 86 -19.90 3.90 13.91
C SER A 86 -21.21 4.56 13.51
N THR A 87 -21.18 5.61 12.68
CA THR A 87 -22.39 6.30 12.20
C THR A 87 -23.25 5.37 11.35
N GLU A 88 -22.64 4.55 10.47
CA GLU A 88 -23.39 3.58 9.65
C GLU A 88 -24.00 2.47 10.51
N ARG A 89 -23.30 1.95 11.52
CA ARG A 89 -23.87 0.97 12.47
C ARG A 89 -25.09 1.54 13.20
N LEU A 90 -25.02 2.79 13.66
CA LEU A 90 -26.15 3.46 14.32
C LEU A 90 -27.36 3.62 13.37
N LYS A 91 -27.11 4.03 12.12
CA LYS A 91 -28.17 4.15 11.11
C LYS A 91 -28.82 2.81 10.79
N ILE A 92 -28.04 1.75 10.64
CA ILE A 92 -28.57 0.40 10.42
C ILE A 92 -29.45 0.00 11.62
N GLY A 93 -29.00 0.26 12.85
CA GLY A 93 -29.77 0.03 14.06
C GLY A 93 -31.10 0.78 14.05
N ASP A 94 -31.11 2.04 13.62
CA ASP A 94 -32.34 2.85 13.53
C ASP A 94 -33.29 2.38 12.41
N ILE A 95 -32.74 1.91 11.30
CA ILE A 95 -33.53 1.28 10.22
C ILE A 95 -34.17 -0.02 10.73
N LEU A 96 -33.39 -0.87 11.41
CA LEU A 96 -33.87 -2.15 11.93
C LEU A 96 -35.03 -1.98 12.92
N LYS A 97 -35.09 -0.91 13.71
CA LYS A 97 -36.22 -0.59 14.60
C LYS A 97 -37.53 -0.32 13.84
N ARG A 98 -37.45 0.09 12.57
CA ARG A 98 -38.59 0.48 11.73
C ARG A 98 -39.02 -0.59 10.73
N VAL A 99 -38.24 -1.65 10.59
CA VAL A 99 -38.53 -2.74 9.65
C VAL A 99 -39.58 -3.67 10.20
N SER A 100 -40.45 -4.17 9.31
CA SER A 100 -41.53 -5.11 9.70
C SER A 100 -40.98 -6.46 10.16
N LEU A 101 -41.68 -7.12 11.06
CA LEU A 101 -41.29 -8.45 11.56
C LEU A 101 -41.16 -9.47 10.43
N GLY A 102 -42.01 -9.36 9.39
CA GLY A 102 -41.93 -10.24 8.21
C GLY A 102 -40.69 -10.07 7.34
N PHE A 103 -40.03 -8.92 7.38
CA PHE A 103 -38.73 -8.74 6.76
C PHE A 103 -37.63 -9.50 7.53
N LEU A 104 -37.65 -9.37 8.86
CA LEU A 104 -36.67 -10.05 9.73
C LEU A 104 -36.78 -11.58 9.66
N GLN A 105 -38.00 -12.09 9.43
CA GLN A 105 -38.22 -13.53 9.23
C GLN A 105 -37.79 -14.04 7.86
N ARG A 106 -37.86 -13.21 6.79
CA ARG A 106 -37.50 -13.58 5.44
C ARG A 106 -36.02 -13.41 5.14
N LYS A 107 -35.34 -12.49 5.80
CA LYS A 107 -33.88 -12.30 5.66
C LYS A 107 -33.13 -13.21 6.63
N ASN A 108 -32.03 -13.78 6.14
CA ASN A 108 -31.15 -14.55 6.99
C ASN A 108 -30.48 -13.60 8.03
N MET A 109 -30.88 -13.74 9.30
CA MET A 109 -30.35 -12.91 10.40
C MET A 109 -28.83 -13.07 10.53
N GLY A 110 -28.27 -14.23 10.17
CA GLY A 110 -26.84 -14.44 10.13
C GLY A 110 -26.14 -13.55 9.10
N GLU A 111 -26.69 -13.42 7.89
CA GLU A 111 -26.17 -12.55 6.83
C GLU A 111 -26.16 -11.07 7.27
N LEU A 112 -27.25 -10.61 7.89
CA LEU A 112 -27.36 -9.25 8.40
C LEU A 112 -26.34 -8.99 9.53
N THR A 113 -26.19 -9.95 10.44
CA THR A 113 -25.21 -9.86 11.52
C THR A 113 -23.79 -9.80 10.96
N THR A 114 -23.44 -10.64 9.99
CA THR A 114 -22.13 -10.63 9.34
C THR A 114 -21.85 -9.29 8.67
N ALA A 115 -22.82 -8.73 7.94
CA ALA A 115 -22.67 -7.41 7.31
C ALA A 115 -22.38 -6.31 8.34
N ILE A 116 -23.08 -6.28 9.47
CA ILE A 116 -22.91 -5.25 10.49
C ILE A 116 -21.62 -5.42 11.30
N THR A 117 -21.23 -6.66 11.59
CA THR A 117 -20.06 -6.94 12.46
C THR A 117 -18.78 -7.11 11.65
N THR A 118 -18.77 -8.01 10.68
CA THR A 118 -17.55 -8.40 9.96
C THR A 118 -17.25 -7.48 8.79
N ASP A 119 -18.22 -7.22 7.91
CA ASP A 119 -17.96 -6.44 6.70
C ASP A 119 -17.69 -4.97 7.03
N LEU A 120 -18.44 -4.38 7.95
CA LEU A 120 -18.19 -3.02 8.43
C LEU A 120 -16.86 -2.92 9.21
N ALA A 121 -16.48 -3.95 9.99
CA ALA A 121 -15.19 -3.96 10.67
C ALA A 121 -14.01 -4.08 9.67
N PHE A 122 -14.17 -4.90 8.62
CA PHE A 122 -13.19 -4.97 7.54
C PHE A 122 -13.03 -3.61 6.84
N PHE A 123 -14.13 -2.94 6.51
CA PHE A 123 -14.10 -1.59 5.93
C PHE A 123 -13.43 -0.58 6.88
N GLU A 124 -13.74 -0.63 8.17
CA GLU A 124 -13.17 0.23 9.22
C GLU A 124 -11.62 0.15 9.27
N ILE A 125 -11.08 -1.07 9.17
CA ILE A 125 -9.63 -1.31 9.26
C ILE A 125 -8.94 -1.02 7.92
N GLN A 126 -9.52 -1.46 6.81
CA GLN A 126 -8.84 -1.47 5.51
C GLN A 126 -9.04 -0.21 4.68
N ALA A 127 -10.20 0.46 4.78
CA ALA A 127 -10.50 1.58 3.89
C ALA A 127 -9.47 2.72 4.00
N MET A 128 -9.13 3.13 5.22
CA MET A 128 -8.16 4.21 5.42
C MET A 128 -6.73 3.77 5.09
N ASN A 129 -6.36 2.52 5.39
CA ASN A 129 -5.05 1.98 5.03
C ASN A 129 -4.84 1.99 3.50
N VAL A 130 -5.85 1.55 2.74
CA VAL A 130 -5.78 1.56 1.28
C VAL A 130 -5.68 2.99 0.74
N ILE A 131 -6.52 3.91 1.23
CA ILE A 131 -6.50 5.33 0.83
C ILE A 131 -5.14 5.95 1.14
N ASN A 132 -4.63 5.73 2.36
CA ASN A 132 -3.35 6.27 2.78
C ASN A 132 -2.20 5.73 1.93
N ASN A 133 -2.14 4.41 1.71
CA ASN A 133 -1.08 3.80 0.91
C ASN A 133 -1.08 4.33 -0.53
N ILE A 134 -2.25 4.46 -1.16
CA ILE A 134 -2.37 5.01 -2.51
C ILE A 134 -1.89 6.47 -2.53
N VAL A 135 -2.40 7.31 -1.63
CA VAL A 135 -2.06 8.73 -1.58
C VAL A 135 -0.57 8.94 -1.29
N ASP A 136 -0.03 8.21 -0.30
CA ASP A 136 1.39 8.30 0.06
C ASP A 136 2.31 7.86 -1.08
N SER A 137 1.95 6.78 -1.81
CA SER A 137 2.73 6.30 -2.96
C SER A 137 2.76 7.31 -4.10
N TYR A 138 1.60 7.90 -4.45
CA TYR A 138 1.56 8.93 -5.51
C TYR A 138 2.32 10.20 -5.11
N ILE A 139 2.19 10.65 -3.86
CA ILE A 139 2.94 11.80 -3.35
C ILE A 139 4.44 11.52 -3.38
N PHE A 140 4.87 10.36 -2.88
CA PHE A 140 6.27 9.96 -2.86
C PHE A 140 6.86 9.92 -4.27
N LEU A 141 6.15 9.31 -5.21
CA LEU A 141 6.55 9.22 -6.61
C LEU A 141 6.72 10.61 -7.25
N LEU A 142 5.75 11.51 -7.03
CA LEU A 142 5.83 12.87 -7.54
C LEU A 142 7.02 13.63 -6.96
N ILE A 143 7.24 13.54 -5.64
CA ILE A 143 8.39 14.15 -4.98
C ILE A 143 9.69 13.59 -5.53
N THR A 144 9.78 12.26 -5.75
CA THR A 144 10.96 11.61 -6.31
C THR A 144 11.26 12.10 -7.72
N ILE A 145 10.27 12.20 -8.60
CA ILE A 145 10.47 12.70 -9.95
C ILE A 145 10.97 14.15 -9.93
N VAL A 146 10.32 15.02 -9.13
CA VAL A 146 10.72 16.43 -8.99
C VAL A 146 12.14 16.53 -8.43
N PHE A 147 12.47 15.72 -7.42
CA PHE A 147 13.80 15.68 -6.83
C PHE A 147 14.87 15.27 -7.85
N LEU A 148 14.64 14.23 -8.63
CA LEU A 148 15.57 13.80 -9.68
C LEU A 148 15.73 14.83 -10.80
N LEU A 149 14.62 15.49 -11.20
CA LEU A 149 14.67 16.57 -12.20
C LEU A 149 15.52 17.75 -11.75
N PHE A 150 15.56 18.04 -10.44
CA PHE A 150 16.39 19.10 -9.89
C PHE A 150 17.88 18.85 -10.08
N PHE A 151 18.32 17.58 -10.01
CA PHE A 151 19.74 17.22 -10.22
C PHE A 151 20.08 17.10 -11.70
N SER A 152 19.22 16.44 -12.49
CA SER A 152 19.42 16.31 -13.93
C SER A 152 18.11 15.99 -14.64
N PRO A 153 17.80 16.67 -15.75
CA PRO A 153 16.65 16.33 -16.60
C PRO A 153 16.67 14.88 -17.09
N ALA A 154 17.86 14.32 -17.36
CA ALA A 154 18.00 12.94 -17.83
C ALA A 154 17.53 11.93 -16.77
N LEU A 155 17.84 12.18 -15.48
CA LEU A 155 17.40 11.31 -14.37
C LEU A 155 15.88 11.41 -14.18
N GLY A 156 15.31 12.60 -14.20
CA GLY A 156 13.88 12.79 -14.07
C GLY A 156 13.08 12.18 -15.23
N ILE A 157 13.58 12.29 -16.47
CA ILE A 157 12.96 11.67 -17.65
C ILE A 157 13.03 10.14 -17.55
N SER A 158 14.16 9.57 -17.11
CA SER A 158 14.27 8.11 -16.92
C SER A 158 13.30 7.59 -15.88
N ALA A 159 13.10 8.31 -14.76
CA ALA A 159 12.09 8.00 -13.76
C ALA A 159 10.65 8.09 -14.33
N LEU A 160 10.35 9.11 -15.12
CA LEU A 160 9.04 9.24 -15.79
C LEU A 160 8.76 8.05 -16.73
N ILE A 161 9.73 7.66 -17.53
CA ILE A 161 9.60 6.49 -18.43
C ILE A 161 9.33 5.22 -17.62
N ALA A 162 10.06 5.01 -16.54
CA ALA A 162 9.87 3.86 -15.65
C ALA A 162 8.46 3.81 -15.07
N VAL A 163 7.95 4.95 -14.60
CA VAL A 163 6.59 5.08 -14.07
C VAL A 163 5.54 4.81 -15.14
N ILE A 164 5.74 5.26 -16.37
CA ILE A 164 4.81 4.99 -17.48
C ILE A 164 4.75 3.49 -17.76
N ILE A 165 5.89 2.81 -17.88
CA ILE A 165 5.95 1.36 -18.10
C ILE A 165 5.28 0.61 -16.94
N SER A 166 5.61 0.97 -15.70
CA SER A 166 5.03 0.40 -14.50
C SER A 166 3.51 0.60 -14.44
N SER A 167 3.01 1.78 -14.83
CA SER A 167 1.57 2.11 -14.87
C SER A 167 0.81 1.26 -15.89
N ILE A 168 1.42 0.88 -17.00
CA ILE A 168 0.82 -0.05 -17.96
C ILE A 168 0.58 -1.41 -17.29
N GLY A 169 1.59 -1.94 -16.55
CA GLY A 169 1.44 -3.15 -15.77
C GLY A 169 0.29 -3.09 -14.78
N LEU A 170 0.17 -1.98 -14.02
CA LEU A 170 -0.93 -1.76 -13.07
C LEU A 170 -2.30 -1.71 -13.74
N GLN A 171 -2.43 -1.04 -14.90
CA GLN A 171 -3.70 -1.01 -15.64
C GLN A 171 -4.12 -2.41 -16.13
N LEU A 172 -3.15 -3.23 -16.55
CA LEU A 172 -3.42 -4.61 -16.94
C LEU A 172 -3.87 -5.44 -15.73
N ILE A 173 -3.25 -5.28 -14.56
CA ILE A 173 -3.68 -5.91 -13.31
C ILE A 173 -5.11 -5.49 -12.97
N GLU A 174 -5.42 -4.20 -13.02
CA GLU A 174 -6.77 -3.68 -12.74
C GLU A 174 -7.81 -4.28 -13.68
N HIS A 175 -7.53 -4.31 -14.98
CA HIS A 175 -8.42 -4.91 -15.97
C HIS A 175 -8.68 -6.40 -15.69
N GLN A 176 -7.63 -7.16 -15.42
CA GLN A 176 -7.74 -8.58 -15.07
C GLN A 176 -8.49 -8.79 -13.75
N SER A 177 -8.24 -7.93 -12.75
CA SER A 177 -8.92 -7.99 -11.46
C SER A 177 -10.42 -7.78 -11.61
N ARG A 178 -10.84 -6.72 -12.32
CA ARG A 178 -12.27 -6.43 -12.58
C ARG A 178 -13.00 -7.60 -13.25
N LYS A 179 -12.33 -8.28 -14.17
CA LYS A 179 -12.89 -9.43 -14.89
C LYS A 179 -13.00 -10.69 -14.03
N ASN A 180 -12.00 -10.95 -13.21
CA ASN A 180 -11.85 -12.23 -12.50
C ASN A 180 -12.39 -12.20 -11.06
N SER A 181 -12.47 -11.01 -10.42
CA SER A 181 -12.96 -10.90 -9.03
C SER A 181 -14.36 -11.46 -8.81
N PRO A 182 -15.36 -11.27 -9.70
CA PRO A 182 -16.67 -11.87 -9.53
C PRO A 182 -16.62 -13.41 -9.54
N ILE A 183 -15.82 -14.00 -10.43
CA ILE A 183 -15.65 -15.47 -10.55
C ILE A 183 -15.03 -16.05 -9.28
N ARG A 184 -14.03 -15.33 -8.74
CA ARG A 184 -13.41 -15.70 -7.46
C ARG A 184 -14.40 -15.65 -6.31
N GLN A 185 -15.18 -14.55 -6.23
CA GLN A 185 -16.17 -14.38 -5.17
C GLN A 185 -17.26 -15.47 -5.21
N GLU A 186 -17.76 -15.79 -6.39
CA GLU A 186 -18.71 -16.89 -6.58
C GLU A 186 -18.16 -18.22 -6.10
N SER A 187 -16.91 -18.53 -6.46
CA SER A 187 -16.24 -19.75 -6.01
C SER A 187 -16.02 -19.81 -4.50
N ILE A 188 -15.74 -18.68 -3.86
CA ILE A 188 -15.63 -18.59 -2.39
C ILE A 188 -17.01 -18.84 -1.75
N ASN A 189 -18.06 -18.25 -2.30
CA ASN A 189 -19.42 -18.44 -1.80
C ASN A 189 -19.88 -19.90 -1.92
N GLU A 190 -19.67 -20.53 -3.11
CA GLU A 190 -19.97 -21.95 -3.29
C GLU A 190 -19.20 -22.83 -2.29
N MET A 191 -17.92 -22.55 -2.07
CA MET A 191 -17.11 -23.28 -1.09
C MET A 191 -17.66 -23.09 0.34
N ALA A 192 -18.07 -21.89 0.71
CA ALA A 192 -18.66 -21.60 2.02
C ALA A 192 -19.99 -22.34 2.22
N ASP A 193 -20.83 -22.38 1.18
CA ASP A 193 -22.12 -23.09 1.23
C ASP A 193 -21.92 -24.60 1.41
N GLU A 194 -20.97 -25.20 0.68
CA GLU A 194 -20.63 -26.62 0.85
C GLU A 194 -20.08 -26.94 2.23
N ILE A 195 -19.26 -26.05 2.82
CA ILE A 195 -18.78 -26.18 4.21
C ILE A 195 -19.97 -26.19 5.18
N VAL A 196 -20.89 -25.24 5.03
CA VAL A 196 -22.05 -25.14 5.91
C VAL A 196 -22.96 -26.38 5.79
N GLN A 197 -23.21 -26.86 4.57
CA GLN A 197 -23.99 -28.07 4.35
C GLN A 197 -23.33 -29.30 4.98
N TYR A 198 -22.01 -29.47 4.76
CA TYR A 198 -21.23 -30.57 5.33
C TYR A 198 -21.29 -30.58 6.86
N VAL A 199 -21.07 -29.41 7.48
CA VAL A 199 -21.09 -29.28 8.95
C VAL A 199 -22.51 -29.57 9.51
N ARG A 200 -23.55 -29.02 8.88
CA ARG A 200 -24.95 -29.27 9.29
C ARG A 200 -25.35 -30.75 9.12
N GLY A 201 -24.86 -31.41 8.07
CA GLY A 201 -25.12 -32.82 7.79
C GLY A 201 -24.28 -33.80 8.63
N MET A 202 -23.27 -33.31 9.36
CA MET A 202 -22.26 -34.15 10.02
C MET A 202 -22.84 -35.19 11.00
N ALA A 203 -23.90 -34.82 11.71
CA ALA A 203 -24.56 -35.75 12.65
C ALA A 203 -25.15 -36.96 11.89
N VAL A 204 -25.78 -36.72 10.72
CA VAL A 204 -26.35 -37.77 9.89
C VAL A 204 -25.24 -38.60 9.23
N VAL A 205 -24.20 -37.94 8.70
CA VAL A 205 -23.05 -38.60 8.08
C VAL A 205 -22.39 -39.59 9.04
N LYS A 206 -22.16 -39.16 10.30
CA LYS A 206 -21.58 -40.02 11.34
C LYS A 206 -22.50 -41.18 11.72
N SER A 207 -23.81 -40.94 11.82
CA SER A 207 -24.77 -41.99 12.17
C SER A 207 -24.83 -43.14 11.12
N PHE A 208 -24.64 -42.78 9.83
CA PHE A 208 -24.67 -43.74 8.73
C PHE A 208 -23.25 -44.17 8.27
N LYS A 209 -22.18 -43.72 8.91
CA LYS A 209 -20.78 -44.01 8.52
C LYS A 209 -20.47 -43.67 7.05
N GLN A 210 -21.09 -42.63 6.50
CA GLN A 210 -20.97 -42.17 5.11
C GLN A 210 -19.97 -41.01 4.93
N GLU A 211 -18.90 -41.02 5.69
CA GLU A 211 -17.95 -39.89 5.76
C GLU A 211 -17.27 -39.63 4.40
N GLY A 212 -16.98 -40.67 3.63
CA GLY A 212 -16.33 -40.54 2.31
C GLY A 212 -17.24 -39.91 1.24
N VAL A 213 -18.48 -40.33 1.15
CA VAL A 213 -19.46 -39.85 0.15
C VAL A 213 -19.88 -38.40 0.48
N ALA A 214 -20.10 -38.11 1.75
CA ALA A 214 -20.52 -36.78 2.20
C ALA A 214 -19.46 -35.72 1.99
N SER A 215 -18.18 -36.06 1.98
CA SER A 215 -17.06 -35.13 1.76
C SER A 215 -16.78 -34.84 0.28
N GLU A 216 -17.40 -35.56 -0.67
CA GLU A 216 -17.12 -35.42 -2.11
C GLU A 216 -17.49 -34.03 -2.65
N GLY A 217 -18.64 -33.48 -2.25
CA GLY A 217 -19.10 -32.13 -2.60
C GLY A 217 -18.10 -31.07 -2.12
N LEU A 218 -17.73 -31.15 -0.84
CA LEU A 218 -16.75 -30.27 -0.22
C LEU A 218 -15.39 -30.34 -0.93
N TYR A 219 -14.90 -31.53 -1.24
CA TYR A 219 -13.65 -31.73 -1.96
C TYR A 219 -13.68 -31.11 -3.36
N LYS A 220 -14.79 -31.27 -4.09
CA LYS A 220 -14.99 -30.65 -5.42
C LYS A 220 -14.99 -29.13 -5.34
N ALA A 221 -15.67 -28.55 -4.34
CA ALA A 221 -15.70 -27.10 -4.13
C ALA A 221 -14.31 -26.54 -3.80
N TYR A 222 -13.56 -27.20 -2.91
CA TYR A 222 -12.17 -26.82 -2.62
C TYR A 222 -11.26 -26.89 -3.85
N LYS A 223 -11.37 -27.97 -4.62
CA LYS A 223 -10.58 -28.16 -5.84
C LYS A 223 -10.92 -27.07 -6.88
N LYS A 224 -12.21 -26.78 -7.08
CA LYS A 224 -12.68 -25.71 -7.97
C LYS A 224 -12.12 -24.35 -7.53
N SER A 225 -12.25 -24.03 -6.26
CA SER A 225 -11.72 -22.77 -5.71
C SER A 225 -10.21 -22.67 -5.87
N LYS A 226 -9.46 -23.72 -5.56
CA LYS A 226 -8.01 -23.79 -5.78
C LYS A 226 -7.66 -23.55 -7.24
N ASP A 227 -8.32 -24.24 -8.18
CA ASP A 227 -8.00 -24.17 -9.62
C ASP A 227 -8.30 -22.77 -10.18
N ILE A 228 -9.39 -22.14 -9.73
CA ILE A 228 -9.72 -20.74 -10.06
C ILE A 228 -8.63 -19.81 -9.55
N ASN A 229 -8.23 -19.90 -8.26
CA ASN A 229 -7.21 -19.04 -7.68
C ASN A 229 -5.86 -19.21 -8.39
N ILE A 230 -5.42 -20.44 -8.68
CA ILE A 230 -4.17 -20.69 -9.44
C ILE A 230 -4.24 -20.09 -10.85
N ARG A 231 -5.38 -20.22 -11.54
CA ARG A 231 -5.56 -19.62 -12.87
C ARG A 231 -5.48 -18.10 -12.81
N MET A 232 -6.10 -17.50 -11.81
CA MET A 232 -6.03 -16.05 -11.60
C MET A 232 -4.60 -15.60 -11.36
N GLU A 233 -3.87 -16.27 -10.47
CA GLU A 233 -2.49 -15.94 -10.14
C GLU A 233 -1.59 -16.01 -11.39
N LYS A 234 -1.76 -17.05 -12.22
CA LYS A 234 -1.06 -17.18 -13.50
C LYS A 234 -1.38 -16.03 -14.48
N ASN A 235 -2.58 -15.47 -14.43
CA ASN A 235 -2.96 -14.33 -15.27
C ASN A 235 -2.44 -13.00 -14.71
N PHE A 236 -2.30 -12.87 -13.39
CA PHE A 236 -1.77 -11.67 -12.73
C PHE A 236 -0.24 -11.60 -12.81
N ALA A 237 0.44 -12.73 -12.64
CA ALA A 237 1.90 -12.78 -12.58
C ALA A 237 2.63 -12.07 -13.73
N PRO A 238 2.26 -12.22 -15.01
CA PRO A 238 2.94 -11.48 -16.09
C PRO A 238 2.67 -9.97 -16.05
N CYS A 239 1.51 -9.54 -15.58
CA CYS A 239 1.18 -8.12 -15.44
C CYS A 239 1.94 -7.49 -14.27
N ASP A 240 2.07 -8.21 -13.15
CA ASP A 240 2.85 -7.81 -11.99
C ASP A 240 4.35 -7.79 -12.33
N ALA A 241 4.84 -8.80 -13.06
CA ALA A 241 6.20 -8.83 -13.58
C ALA A 241 6.52 -7.63 -14.48
N LEU A 242 5.57 -7.18 -15.33
CA LEU A 242 5.74 -5.98 -16.15
C LEU A 242 5.79 -4.70 -15.28
N HIS A 243 4.95 -4.62 -14.25
CA HIS A 243 4.98 -3.52 -13.29
C HIS A 243 6.35 -3.43 -12.58
N CYS A 244 6.80 -4.53 -11.99
CA CYS A 244 8.11 -4.62 -11.33
C CYS A 244 9.28 -4.36 -12.30
N PHE A 245 9.19 -4.88 -13.53
CA PHE A 245 10.19 -4.65 -14.57
C PHE A 245 10.34 -3.17 -14.89
N GLY A 246 9.23 -2.42 -14.99
CA GLY A 246 9.25 -0.97 -15.20
C GLY A 246 10.03 -0.24 -14.10
N LEU A 247 9.77 -0.58 -12.84
CA LEU A 247 10.48 0.02 -11.69
C LEU A 247 11.97 -0.36 -11.68
N TYR A 248 12.30 -1.64 -11.86
CA TYR A 248 13.71 -2.10 -11.88
C TYR A 248 14.51 -1.53 -13.05
N MET A 249 13.90 -1.38 -14.22
CA MET A 249 14.50 -0.66 -15.34
C MET A 249 14.78 0.80 -14.98
N GLY A 250 13.87 1.46 -14.28
CA GLY A 250 14.04 2.84 -13.81
C GLY A 250 15.19 2.97 -12.84
N THR A 251 15.24 2.16 -11.78
CA THR A 251 16.34 2.19 -10.80
C THR A 251 17.69 1.88 -11.46
N SER A 252 17.74 0.91 -12.39
CA SER A 252 18.95 0.58 -13.14
C SER A 252 19.40 1.72 -14.04
N ALA A 253 18.46 2.35 -14.77
CA ALA A 253 18.77 3.50 -15.64
C ALA A 253 19.27 4.69 -14.83
N ILE A 254 18.64 5.03 -13.70
CA ILE A 254 19.09 6.10 -12.80
C ILE A 254 20.50 5.79 -12.29
N THR A 255 20.76 4.56 -11.85
CA THR A 255 22.08 4.13 -11.35
C THR A 255 23.17 4.28 -12.43
N ILE A 256 22.90 3.78 -13.64
CA ILE A 256 23.86 3.85 -14.76
C ILE A 256 24.11 5.30 -15.18
N LEU A 257 23.05 6.09 -15.38
CA LEU A 257 23.18 7.50 -15.76
C LEU A 257 23.93 8.31 -14.70
N THR A 258 23.65 8.10 -13.43
CA THR A 258 24.33 8.78 -12.32
C THR A 258 25.81 8.40 -12.27
N ALA A 259 26.14 7.12 -12.45
CA ALA A 259 27.53 6.65 -12.50
C ALA A 259 28.30 7.25 -13.70
N LEU A 260 27.68 7.30 -14.87
CA LEU A 260 28.27 7.94 -16.06
C LEU A 260 28.51 9.43 -15.85
N MET A 261 27.55 10.15 -15.22
CA MET A 261 27.70 11.57 -14.91
C MET A 261 28.83 11.83 -13.91
N ALA A 262 29.00 10.95 -12.92
CA ALA A 262 30.13 11.03 -11.99
C ALA A 262 31.47 10.76 -12.68
N LEU A 263 31.55 9.76 -13.57
CA LEU A 263 32.77 9.44 -14.35
C LEU A 263 33.18 10.58 -15.28
N HIS A 264 32.22 11.27 -15.90
CA HIS A 264 32.48 12.44 -16.75
C HIS A 264 32.74 13.73 -15.97
N GLY A 265 32.75 13.70 -14.64
CA GLY A 265 32.97 14.87 -13.80
C GLY A 265 31.84 15.92 -13.81
N THR A 266 30.68 15.57 -14.36
CA THR A 266 29.51 16.46 -14.40
C THR A 266 28.71 16.43 -13.10
N MET A 267 28.99 15.48 -12.20
CA MET A 267 28.34 15.32 -10.90
C MET A 267 29.38 14.96 -9.83
N GLU A 268 29.30 15.59 -8.65
CA GLU A 268 30.17 15.24 -7.53
C GLU A 268 29.89 13.83 -7.02
N LEU A 269 30.93 13.08 -6.67
CA LEU A 269 30.85 11.70 -6.21
C LEU A 269 29.86 11.50 -5.02
N PRO A 270 29.84 12.38 -3.98
CA PRO A 270 28.88 12.25 -2.87
C PRO A 270 27.41 12.33 -3.33
N ILE A 271 27.12 13.24 -4.27
CA ILE A 271 25.77 13.40 -4.84
C ILE A 271 25.39 12.16 -5.66
N ALA A 272 26.33 11.65 -6.45
CA ALA A 272 26.10 10.44 -7.25
C ALA A 272 25.77 9.24 -6.35
N LEU A 273 26.53 9.01 -5.28
CA LEU A 273 26.27 7.95 -4.32
C LEU A 273 24.91 8.10 -3.66
N MET A 274 24.52 9.33 -3.29
CA MET A 274 23.18 9.61 -2.76
C MET A 274 22.08 9.19 -3.75
N LEU A 275 22.18 9.62 -5.00
CA LEU A 275 21.15 9.37 -6.00
C LEU A 275 21.03 7.88 -6.31
N ILE A 276 22.17 7.15 -6.33
CA ILE A 276 22.16 5.69 -6.45
C ILE A 276 21.41 5.05 -5.28
N VAL A 277 21.75 5.40 -4.04
CA VAL A 277 21.05 4.87 -2.85
C VAL A 277 19.58 5.26 -2.86
N TYR A 278 19.26 6.51 -3.21
CA TYR A 278 17.90 7.00 -3.28
C TYR A 278 17.04 6.27 -4.33
N SER A 279 17.64 5.88 -5.47
CA SER A 279 16.95 5.16 -6.53
C SER A 279 16.38 3.81 -6.08
N TYR A 280 17.02 3.16 -5.10
CA TYR A 280 16.54 1.89 -4.51
C TYR A 280 15.39 2.05 -3.49
N VAL A 281 15.08 3.27 -3.09
CA VAL A 281 13.94 3.56 -2.21
C VAL A 281 12.66 3.71 -3.03
N MET A 282 12.78 3.93 -4.32
CA MET A 282 11.67 4.04 -5.28
C MET A 282 11.02 2.67 -5.56
#